data_68df900c63d821b4ad55db396276416a
#
_entry.id   68df900c63d821b4ad55db396276416a
#
_cell.length_a   1.000
_cell.length_b   1.000
_cell.length_c   1.000
_cell.angle_alpha   90.00
_cell.angle_beta   90.00
_cell.angle_gamma   90.00
#
_symmetry.space_group_name_H-M   'P 1'
#
loop_
_entity.id
_entity.type
_entity.pdbx_description
1 polymer ?
#
loop_
_entity_poly.entity_id
_entity_poly.type
_entity_poly.pdbx_seq_one_letter_code
_entity_poly.pdbx_strand_id
1 'polypeptide(L)'
;MRILVCEDQDSIRRMIEALVQARGYEVTAVASGTKAIDVACTHPPDIVLLDLMLPGQYDGFEVCKRLRAEPGTREVPVVIISALDDDESRAKAAQAGANAYYTKPFSPIALLKEIDRLKERLVAGSSQ
;
A
#
# COMPACT_ATOMS: atom_id res chain seq x y z
N MET A 1 4.15 13.50 -4.62
CA MET A 1 4.10 12.04 -4.65
C MET A 1 2.70 11.59 -4.29
N ARG A 2 2.16 10.62 -5.03
CA ARG A 2 0.81 10.10 -4.81
C ARG A 2 0.86 8.77 -4.08
N ILE A 3 0.01 8.63 -3.05
CA ILE A 3 -0.09 7.41 -2.25
C ILE A 3 -1.51 6.90 -2.30
N LEU A 4 -1.67 5.62 -2.64
CA LEU A 4 -2.96 4.94 -2.63
C LEU A 4 -3.07 4.16 -1.33
N VAL A 5 -4.15 4.37 -0.60
CA VAL A 5 -4.44 3.64 0.65
C VAL A 5 -5.65 2.76 0.42
N CYS A 6 -5.52 1.47 0.68
CA CYS A 6 -6.61 0.51 0.58
C CYS A 6 -6.84 -0.14 1.94
N GLU A 7 -7.94 0.23 2.60
CA GLU A 7 -8.30 -0.19 3.94
C GLU A 7 -9.81 -0.11 4.10
N ASP A 8 -10.47 -1.19 4.50
CA ASP A 8 -11.92 -1.23 4.60
C ASP A 8 -12.47 -0.63 5.91
N GLN A 9 -11.67 -0.60 6.98
CA GLN A 9 -12.10 -0.02 8.26
C GLN A 9 -12.00 1.51 8.19
N ASP A 10 -13.14 2.18 8.30
CA ASP A 10 -13.23 3.64 8.12
C ASP A 10 -12.29 4.42 9.04
N SER A 11 -12.22 4.06 10.32
CA SER A 11 -11.41 4.79 11.30
C SER A 11 -9.92 4.68 10.97
N ILE A 12 -9.46 3.49 10.59
CA ILE A 12 -8.05 3.26 10.25
C ILE A 12 -7.72 3.94 8.93
N ARG A 13 -8.59 3.83 7.95
CA ARG A 13 -8.39 4.46 6.64
C ARG A 13 -8.25 5.99 6.78
N ARG A 14 -9.12 6.61 7.56
CA ARG A 14 -9.08 8.06 7.79
C ARG A 14 -7.82 8.47 8.54
N MET A 15 -7.40 7.66 9.50
CA MET A 15 -6.18 7.94 10.26
C MET A 15 -4.96 7.92 9.36
N ILE A 16 -4.82 6.88 8.53
CA ILE A 16 -3.70 6.76 7.60
C ILE A 16 -3.71 7.91 6.59
N GLU A 17 -4.88 8.22 6.04
CA GLU A 17 -5.05 9.33 5.11
C GLU A 17 -4.57 10.64 5.72
N ALA A 18 -5.00 10.93 6.96
CA ALA A 18 -4.59 12.16 7.65
C ALA A 18 -3.09 12.20 7.91
N LEU A 19 -2.49 11.08 8.33
CA LEU A 19 -1.04 11.00 8.57
C LEU A 19 -0.25 11.31 7.31
N VAL A 20 -0.65 10.73 6.18
CA VAL A 20 0.06 10.87 4.92
C VAL A 20 -0.13 12.28 4.35
N GLN A 21 -1.34 12.83 4.44
CA GLN A 21 -1.62 14.20 4.00
C GLN A 21 -0.83 15.23 4.82
N ALA A 22 -0.69 15.00 6.12
CA ALA A 22 0.08 15.89 6.99
C ALA A 22 1.56 15.95 6.58
N ARG A 23 2.05 14.94 5.89
CA ARG A 23 3.41 14.88 5.34
C ARG A 23 3.54 15.58 3.99
N GLY A 24 2.43 16.10 3.44
CA GLY A 24 2.42 16.81 2.16
C GLY A 24 2.22 15.94 0.93
N TYR A 25 1.87 14.68 1.11
CA TYR A 25 1.63 13.76 -0.02
C TYR A 25 0.17 13.82 -0.47
N GLU A 26 -0.06 13.59 -1.77
CA GLU A 26 -1.40 13.40 -2.30
C GLU A 26 -1.87 11.99 -1.94
N VAL A 27 -3.10 11.86 -1.45
CA VAL A 27 -3.65 10.58 -1.02
C VAL A 27 -4.95 10.28 -1.72
N THR A 28 -5.10 9.06 -2.21
CA THR A 28 -6.39 8.51 -2.60
C THR A 28 -6.65 7.32 -1.68
N ALA A 29 -7.75 7.34 -0.94
CA ALA A 29 -8.08 6.28 0.00
C ALA A 29 -9.33 5.55 -0.47
N VAL A 30 -9.25 4.22 -0.54
CA VAL A 30 -10.34 3.36 -1.01
C VAL A 30 -10.59 2.22 -0.01
N ALA A 31 -11.77 1.61 -0.09
CA ALA A 31 -12.21 0.64 0.90
C ALA A 31 -12.25 -0.81 0.38
N SER A 32 -11.94 -1.05 -0.87
CA SER A 32 -11.99 -2.39 -1.44
C SER A 32 -10.85 -2.64 -2.42
N GLY A 33 -10.54 -3.91 -2.63
CA GLY A 33 -9.50 -4.31 -3.57
C GLY A 33 -9.83 -3.96 -5.01
N THR A 34 -11.08 -4.12 -5.41
CA THR A 34 -11.55 -3.76 -6.75
C THR A 34 -11.30 -2.27 -7.04
N LYS A 35 -11.65 -1.42 -6.07
CA LYS A 35 -11.46 0.01 -6.18
C LYS A 35 -9.99 0.38 -6.24
N ALA A 36 -9.17 -0.31 -5.46
CA ALA A 36 -7.71 -0.07 -5.45
C ALA A 36 -7.12 -0.37 -6.83
N ILE A 37 -7.52 -1.46 -7.45
CA ILE A 37 -7.03 -1.84 -8.78
C ILE A 37 -7.47 -0.81 -9.82
N ASP A 38 -8.74 -0.40 -9.78
CA ASP A 38 -9.27 0.61 -10.72
C ASP A 38 -8.49 1.91 -10.63
N VAL A 39 -8.28 2.42 -9.41
CA VAL A 39 -7.55 3.67 -9.20
C VAL A 39 -6.09 3.53 -9.65
N ALA A 40 -5.43 2.44 -9.26
CA ALA A 40 -4.03 2.23 -9.58
C ALA A 40 -3.79 2.11 -11.09
N CYS A 41 -4.70 1.47 -11.81
CA CYS A 41 -4.57 1.31 -13.25
C CYS A 41 -4.89 2.60 -14.02
N THR A 42 -5.78 3.44 -13.49
CA THR A 42 -6.16 4.70 -14.12
C THR A 42 -5.16 5.81 -13.82
N HIS A 43 -4.73 5.91 -12.55
CA HIS A 43 -3.77 6.92 -12.08
C HIS A 43 -2.74 6.21 -11.20
N PRO A 44 -1.68 5.62 -11.79
CA PRO A 44 -0.70 4.85 -11.03
C PRO A 44 -0.12 5.66 -9.87
N PRO A 45 -0.18 5.13 -8.64
CA PRO A 45 0.41 5.79 -7.49
C PRO A 45 1.92 5.54 -7.42
N ASP A 46 2.59 6.30 -6.58
CA ASP A 46 4.02 6.08 -6.31
C ASP A 46 4.24 5.04 -5.22
N ILE A 47 3.30 4.92 -4.28
CA ILE A 47 3.33 3.94 -3.20
C ILE A 47 1.91 3.47 -2.92
N VAL A 48 1.74 2.19 -2.59
CA VAL A 48 0.45 1.62 -2.15
C VAL A 48 0.57 1.13 -0.72
N LEU A 49 -0.34 1.60 0.15
CA LEU A 49 -0.51 1.09 1.50
C LEU A 49 -1.75 0.19 1.48
N LEU A 50 -1.59 -1.08 1.82
CA LEU A 50 -2.58 -2.10 1.48
C LEU A 50 -2.84 -3.05 2.65
N ASP A 51 -4.12 -3.19 3.04
CA ASP A 51 -4.53 -4.21 3.98
C ASP A 51 -4.71 -5.55 3.24
N LEU A 52 -4.38 -6.64 3.90
CA LEU A 52 -4.60 -7.98 3.36
C LEU A 52 -6.04 -8.45 3.50
N MET A 53 -6.71 -8.04 4.58
CA MET A 53 -8.06 -8.50 4.90
C MET A 53 -9.10 -7.53 4.34
N LEU A 54 -9.36 -7.66 3.04
CA LEU A 54 -10.32 -6.80 2.35
C LEU A 54 -11.57 -7.59 1.99
N PRO A 55 -12.75 -6.95 2.05
CA PRO A 55 -14.00 -7.59 1.63
C PRO A 55 -14.10 -7.63 0.10
N GLY A 56 -15.03 -8.43 -0.40
CA GLY A 56 -15.36 -8.48 -1.81
C GLY A 56 -14.50 -9.44 -2.59
N GLN A 57 -14.37 -9.19 -3.88
CA GLN A 57 -13.78 -10.11 -4.83
C GLN A 57 -12.27 -10.33 -4.63
N TYR A 58 -11.55 -9.27 -4.27
CA TYR A 58 -10.09 -9.35 -4.15
C TYR A 58 -9.64 -8.99 -2.74
N ASP A 59 -8.91 -9.89 -2.09
CA ASP A 59 -8.19 -9.57 -0.86
C ASP A 59 -6.89 -8.84 -1.19
N GLY A 60 -6.11 -8.47 -0.17
CA GLY A 60 -4.87 -7.73 -0.38
C GLY A 60 -3.80 -8.53 -1.12
N PHE A 61 -3.74 -9.84 -0.93
CA PHE A 61 -2.79 -10.69 -1.67
C PHE A 61 -3.08 -10.62 -3.17
N GLU A 62 -4.34 -10.73 -3.54
CA GLU A 62 -4.76 -10.69 -4.94
C GLU A 62 -4.53 -9.30 -5.54
N VAL A 63 -4.81 -8.23 -4.79
CA VAL A 63 -4.53 -6.86 -5.24
C VAL A 63 -3.05 -6.71 -5.56
N CYS A 64 -2.18 -7.17 -4.66
CA CYS A 64 -0.73 -7.09 -4.86
C CYS A 64 -0.30 -7.83 -6.13
N LYS A 65 -0.79 -9.05 -6.32
CA LYS A 65 -0.48 -9.83 -7.52
C LYS A 65 -0.91 -9.13 -8.79
N ARG A 66 -2.10 -8.54 -8.79
CA ARG A 66 -2.63 -7.84 -9.97
C ARG A 66 -1.85 -6.59 -10.29
N LEU A 67 -1.41 -5.85 -9.26
CA LEU A 67 -0.54 -4.69 -9.47
C LEU A 67 0.78 -5.11 -10.13
N ARG A 68 1.34 -6.24 -9.73
CA ARG A 68 2.58 -6.75 -10.30
C ARG A 68 2.41 -7.26 -11.73
N ALA A 69 1.20 -7.68 -12.10
CA ALA A 69 0.91 -8.18 -13.44
C ALA A 69 0.71 -7.06 -14.47
N GLU A 70 0.37 -5.86 -14.03
CA GLU A 70 0.12 -4.72 -14.94
C GLU A 70 1.40 -3.92 -15.16
N PRO A 71 1.76 -3.60 -16.41
CA PRO A 71 3.01 -2.87 -16.68
C PRO A 71 3.10 -1.52 -15.97
N GLY A 72 1.99 -0.78 -15.89
CA GLY A 72 1.96 0.55 -15.26
C GLY A 72 2.13 0.55 -13.76
N THR A 73 1.92 -0.59 -13.08
CA THR A 73 2.00 -0.70 -11.62
C THR A 73 2.98 -1.78 -11.16
N ARG A 74 3.66 -2.42 -12.07
CA ARG A 74 4.52 -3.57 -11.78
C ARG A 74 5.58 -3.30 -10.73
N GLU A 75 6.13 -2.10 -10.70
CA GLU A 75 7.24 -1.76 -9.81
C GLU A 75 6.87 -0.80 -8.69
N VAL A 76 5.58 -0.49 -8.56
CA VAL A 76 5.12 0.40 -7.49
C VAL A 76 5.35 -0.29 -6.13
N PRO A 77 6.04 0.36 -5.18
CA PRO A 77 6.20 -0.20 -3.85
C PRO A 77 4.87 -0.44 -3.16
N VAL A 78 4.71 -1.64 -2.59
CA VAL A 78 3.51 -2.04 -1.85
C VAL A 78 3.91 -2.29 -0.40
N VAL A 79 3.31 -1.54 0.52
CA VAL A 79 3.50 -1.69 1.96
C VAL A 79 2.22 -2.31 2.54
N ILE A 80 2.35 -3.48 3.13
CA ILE A 80 1.22 -4.17 3.75
C ILE A 80 1.03 -3.67 5.18
N ILE A 81 -0.22 -3.41 5.55
CA ILE A 81 -0.62 -3.07 6.92
C ILE A 81 -1.77 -4.00 7.27
N SER A 82 -1.54 -4.99 8.14
CA SER A 82 -2.54 -6.03 8.39
C SER A 82 -2.55 -6.49 9.84
N ALA A 83 -3.71 -6.98 10.29
CA ALA A 83 -3.83 -7.63 11.59
C ALA A 83 -3.21 -9.03 11.60
N LEU A 84 -2.97 -9.63 10.44
CA LEU A 84 -2.34 -10.94 10.35
C LEU A 84 -0.86 -10.83 10.69
N ASP A 85 -0.38 -11.67 11.61
CA ASP A 85 0.99 -11.58 12.15
C ASP A 85 1.76 -12.89 12.02
N ASP A 86 1.20 -13.87 11.36
CA ASP A 86 1.84 -15.20 11.22
C ASP A 86 2.85 -15.21 10.08
N ASP A 87 3.82 -16.11 10.19
CA ASP A 87 4.89 -16.24 9.20
C ASP A 87 4.37 -16.60 7.81
N GLU A 88 3.32 -17.41 7.75
CA GLU A 88 2.71 -17.82 6.49
C GLU A 88 2.14 -16.63 5.73
N SER A 89 1.43 -15.72 6.41
CA SER A 89 0.88 -14.52 5.80
C SER A 89 1.99 -13.58 5.31
N ARG A 90 3.04 -13.41 6.11
CA ARG A 90 4.20 -12.59 5.72
C ARG A 90 4.90 -13.17 4.49
N ALA A 91 5.11 -14.47 4.46
CA ALA A 91 5.74 -15.13 3.31
C ALA A 91 4.87 -15.02 2.06
N LYS A 92 3.56 -15.21 2.20
CA LYS A 92 2.61 -15.11 1.10
C LYS A 92 2.57 -13.69 0.54
N ALA A 93 2.62 -12.68 1.40
CA ALA A 93 2.66 -11.27 0.96
C ALA A 93 3.94 -10.98 0.19
N ALA A 94 5.08 -11.45 0.68
CA ALA A 94 6.35 -11.26 0.00
C ALA A 94 6.35 -11.94 -1.37
N GLN A 95 5.81 -13.15 -1.46
CA GLN A 95 5.68 -13.87 -2.73
C GLN A 95 4.75 -13.17 -3.72
N ALA A 96 3.72 -12.48 -3.19
CA ALA A 96 2.82 -11.67 -4.02
C ALA A 96 3.47 -10.38 -4.51
N GLY A 97 4.63 -10.01 -3.98
CA GLY A 97 5.39 -8.86 -4.42
C GLY A 97 5.38 -7.66 -3.47
N ALA A 98 4.96 -7.85 -2.21
CA ALA A 98 4.99 -6.78 -1.22
C ALA A 98 6.43 -6.41 -0.84
N ASN A 99 6.67 -5.13 -0.59
CA ASN A 99 8.00 -4.60 -0.27
C ASN A 99 8.23 -4.47 1.24
N ALA A 100 7.16 -4.31 2.03
CA ALA A 100 7.24 -4.17 3.47
C ALA A 100 5.95 -4.66 4.11
N TYR A 101 6.02 -4.98 5.40
CA TYR A 101 4.89 -5.55 6.14
C TYR A 101 4.85 -4.96 7.54
N TYR A 102 3.72 -4.37 7.92
CA TYR A 102 3.48 -3.82 9.25
C TYR A 102 2.23 -4.45 9.83
N THR A 103 2.31 -4.90 11.08
CA THR A 103 1.15 -5.47 11.77
C THR A 103 0.37 -4.40 12.51
N LYS A 104 -0.95 -4.57 12.59
CA LYS A 104 -1.82 -3.70 13.39
C LYS A 104 -1.80 -4.15 14.86
N PRO A 105 -1.77 -3.23 15.82
CA PRO A 105 -1.63 -1.79 15.63
C PRO A 105 -0.23 -1.42 15.18
N PHE A 106 -0.12 -0.53 14.20
CA PHE A 106 1.19 -0.12 13.68
C PHE A 106 1.65 1.19 14.32
N SER A 107 2.96 1.43 14.28
CA SER A 107 3.53 2.70 14.70
C SER A 107 3.39 3.73 13.57
N PRO A 108 2.66 4.85 13.78
CA PRO A 108 2.58 5.91 12.77
C PRO A 108 3.94 6.45 12.36
N ILE A 109 4.86 6.60 13.31
CA ILE A 109 6.22 7.08 13.02
C ILE A 109 6.97 6.09 12.14
N ALA A 110 6.87 4.79 12.43
CA ALA A 110 7.52 3.75 11.63
C ALA A 110 6.98 3.74 10.20
N LEU A 111 5.67 3.88 10.03
CA LEU A 111 5.03 3.92 8.71
C LEU A 111 5.52 5.12 7.90
N LEU A 112 5.54 6.31 8.52
CA LEU A 112 6.01 7.53 7.84
C LEU A 112 7.49 7.41 7.45
N LYS A 113 8.32 6.81 8.30
CA LYS A 113 9.73 6.57 7.97
C LYS A 113 9.88 5.64 6.77
N GLU A 114 9.05 4.60 6.69
CA GLU A 114 9.06 3.69 5.53
C GLU A 114 8.68 4.43 4.25
N ILE A 115 7.65 5.27 4.31
CA ILE A 115 7.23 6.07 3.17
C ILE A 115 8.35 7.02 2.72
N ASP A 116 8.97 7.70 3.67
CA ASP A 116 10.08 8.61 3.36
C ASP A 116 11.27 7.87 2.74
N ARG A 117 11.58 6.68 3.25
CA ARG A 117 12.65 5.84 2.72
C ARG A 117 12.37 5.42 1.28
N LEU A 118 11.14 5.00 1.00
CA LEU A 118 10.72 4.62 -0.35
C LEU A 118 10.74 5.81 -1.29
N LYS A 119 10.34 6.99 -0.82
CA LYS A 119 10.40 8.22 -1.60
C LYS A 119 11.84 8.53 -2.02
N GLU A 120 12.79 8.43 -1.10
CA GLU A 120 14.20 8.67 -1.39
C GLU A 120 14.72 7.71 -2.46
N ARG A 121 14.34 6.44 -2.39
CA ARG A 121 14.75 5.43 -3.37
C ARG A 121 14.15 5.73 -4.75
N LEU A 122 12.90 6.16 -4.81
CA LEU A 122 12.25 6.54 -6.07
C LEU A 122 12.94 7.74 -6.70
N VAL A 123 13.28 8.76 -5.92
CA VAL A 123 13.99 9.95 -6.39
C VAL A 123 15.39 9.56 -6.88
N ALA A 124 16.12 8.75 -6.13
CA ALA A 124 17.44 8.28 -6.53
C ALA A 124 17.39 7.48 -7.82
N GLY A 125 16.38 6.60 -7.95
CA GLY A 125 16.18 5.82 -9.18
C GLY A 125 15.87 6.69 -10.39
N SER A 126 15.08 7.75 -10.21
CA SER A 126 14.68 8.63 -11.31
C SER A 126 15.78 9.58 -11.73
N SER A 127 16.82 9.79 -10.92
CA SER A 127 17.94 10.65 -11.26
C SER A 127 19.03 9.94 -12.06
N GLN A 128 18.84 8.68 -12.29
CA GLN A 128 19.74 7.88 -13.11
C GLN A 128 19.10 7.63 -14.47
#